data_43c95fffc495d2b5eab643d4e1ce3991
#
_entry.id   43c95fffc495d2b5eab643d4e1ce3991
#
_cell.length_a   1.000
_cell.length_b   1.000
_cell.length_c   1.000
_cell.angle_alpha   90.00
_cell.angle_beta   90.00
_cell.angle_gamma   90.00
#
_symmetry.space_group_name_H-M   'P 1'
#
loop_
_entity.id
_entity.type
_entity.pdbx_description
1 polymer ?
#
loop_
_entity_poly.entity_id
_entity_poly.type
_entity_poly.pdbx_seq_one_letter_code
_entity_poly.pdbx_strand_id
1 'polypeptide(L)'
;LLVNLLRRHGLLFTICCMIGVLIYLMGWSAYLSISLFVSVGIGFTIRLTRYWLSKNYTNMPLSVQFVSAIFIALVLWGSAPLLMGWAQTVYQHNLRQYIGIVAMGGFFTVVISFVYYRTEQTMALKKALLQAELDQAKHEKVLAETELKLLQSQMEPHFLFNTLATIQALIDIDPKQANDMLNALTALLRQSLTHARRAWVSLEDELAFIRAYLAIQAVRLGERLDTEITVADTVSLATQFPPMLLQPLIENAVIHGIEQLPYGGKITIRLLSQDSTRLLIVIENSMLAEGSQKSGNGVALDNIKCRLQQIYQGSGHIDISQQQETFLVKLEVPFNGSAV
;
A
#
# COMPACT_ATOMS: atom_id res chain seq x y z
N LEU A 1 -32.36 -5.81 4.64
CA LEU A 1 -32.18 -6.32 6.02
C LEU A 1 -33.42 -7.07 6.50
N LEU A 2 -34.64 -6.50 6.36
CA LEU A 2 -35.94 -7.07 6.80
C LEU A 2 -36.22 -8.40 6.08
N VAL A 3 -36.02 -8.48 4.77
CA VAL A 3 -36.24 -9.67 3.96
C VAL A 3 -35.36 -10.84 4.37
N ASN A 4 -34.10 -10.57 4.67
CA ASN A 4 -33.16 -11.59 5.18
C ASN A 4 -33.50 -12.05 6.61
N LEU A 5 -34.02 -11.14 7.41
CA LEU A 5 -34.51 -11.44 8.76
C LEU A 5 -35.76 -12.35 8.69
N LEU A 6 -36.74 -12.00 7.88
CA LEU A 6 -37.96 -12.78 7.63
C LEU A 6 -37.64 -14.16 7.03
N ARG A 7 -36.71 -14.22 6.07
CA ARG A 7 -36.28 -15.50 5.45
C ARG A 7 -35.61 -16.43 6.46
N ARG A 8 -34.80 -15.87 7.37
CA ARG A 8 -34.09 -16.60 8.43
C ARG A 8 -35.02 -17.07 9.55
N HIS A 9 -36.08 -16.30 9.86
CA HIS A 9 -37.13 -16.68 10.81
C HIS A 9 -38.05 -17.74 10.25
N GLY A 10 -38.45 -17.58 8.98
CA GLY A 10 -39.31 -18.52 8.30
C GLY A 10 -38.68 -19.88 8.15
N LEU A 11 -37.37 -19.96 7.80
CA LEU A 11 -36.67 -21.22 7.66
C LEU A 11 -36.62 -22.01 8.99
N LEU A 12 -36.32 -21.35 10.11
CA LEU A 12 -36.25 -21.99 11.43
C LEU A 12 -37.66 -22.53 11.82
N PHE A 13 -38.68 -21.73 11.63
CA PHE A 13 -40.08 -22.12 11.90
C PHE A 13 -40.50 -23.33 11.06
N THR A 14 -40.18 -23.32 9.75
CA THR A 14 -40.48 -24.46 8.85
C THR A 14 -39.77 -25.74 9.29
N ILE A 15 -38.50 -25.64 9.66
CA ILE A 15 -37.74 -26.80 10.16
C ILE A 15 -38.34 -27.32 11.46
N CYS A 16 -38.69 -26.46 12.42
CA CYS A 16 -39.35 -26.89 13.66
C CYS A 16 -40.68 -27.54 13.41
N CYS A 17 -41.47 -27.01 12.49
CA CYS A 17 -42.77 -27.66 12.09
C CYS A 17 -42.54 -29.01 11.44
N MET A 18 -41.56 -29.14 10.54
CA MET A 18 -41.23 -30.43 9.92
C MET A 18 -40.83 -31.50 10.97
N ILE A 19 -40.03 -31.11 11.97
CA ILE A 19 -39.64 -32.01 13.08
C ILE A 19 -40.88 -32.40 13.88
N GLY A 20 -41.77 -31.50 14.21
CA GLY A 20 -43.01 -31.82 14.91
C GLY A 20 -43.92 -32.81 14.14
N VAL A 21 -44.05 -32.63 12.82
CA VAL A 21 -44.75 -33.56 11.94
C VAL A 21 -44.07 -34.90 11.92
N LEU A 22 -42.74 -34.96 11.81
CA LEU A 22 -41.98 -36.22 11.79
C LEU A 22 -42.17 -37.00 13.07
N ILE A 23 -42.12 -36.38 14.24
CA ILE A 23 -42.35 -36.97 15.56
C ILE A 23 -43.74 -37.61 15.63
N TYR A 24 -44.77 -36.91 15.08
CA TYR A 24 -46.12 -37.41 15.01
C TYR A 24 -46.25 -38.63 14.09
N LEU A 25 -45.70 -38.57 12.86
CA LEU A 25 -45.74 -39.66 11.87
C LEU A 25 -45.01 -40.91 12.35
N MET A 26 -43.98 -40.77 13.18
CA MET A 26 -43.28 -41.90 13.78
C MET A 26 -44.07 -42.58 14.91
N GLY A 27 -45.28 -42.07 15.20
CA GLY A 27 -46.14 -42.60 16.24
C GLY A 27 -45.66 -42.32 17.68
N TRP A 28 -44.75 -41.38 17.83
CA TRP A 28 -44.17 -41.04 19.13
C TRP A 28 -44.99 -40.03 19.92
N SER A 29 -45.96 -39.39 19.24
CA SER A 29 -46.95 -38.50 19.87
C SER A 29 -48.36 -38.84 19.35
N ALA A 30 -49.31 -39.00 20.26
CA ALA A 30 -50.72 -39.21 19.89
C ALA A 30 -51.38 -37.96 19.26
N TYR A 31 -50.84 -36.79 19.47
CA TYR A 31 -51.41 -35.50 19.04
C TYR A 31 -50.40 -34.65 18.24
N LEU A 32 -50.73 -34.35 17.00
CA LEU A 32 -49.92 -33.51 16.12
C LEU A 32 -49.72 -32.08 16.71
N SER A 33 -50.76 -31.54 17.35
CA SER A 33 -50.70 -30.23 17.97
C SER A 33 -49.66 -30.09 19.07
N ILE A 34 -49.49 -31.16 19.90
CA ILE A 34 -48.48 -31.18 20.98
C ILE A 34 -47.08 -31.26 20.40
N SER A 35 -46.87 -32.11 19.38
CA SER A 35 -45.57 -32.24 18.72
C SER A 35 -45.12 -30.98 18.09
N LEU A 36 -46.02 -30.25 17.38
CA LEU A 36 -45.74 -28.97 16.77
C LEU A 36 -45.46 -27.90 17.81
N PHE A 37 -46.25 -27.84 18.88
CA PHE A 37 -46.07 -26.83 19.94
C PHE A 37 -44.71 -26.96 20.65
N VAL A 38 -44.33 -28.20 20.98
CA VAL A 38 -43.03 -28.46 21.64
C VAL A 38 -41.86 -28.18 20.70
N SER A 39 -41.92 -28.62 19.45
CA SER A 39 -40.81 -28.42 18.50
C SER A 39 -40.59 -26.94 18.17
N VAL A 40 -41.65 -26.16 17.95
CA VAL A 40 -41.58 -24.73 17.69
C VAL A 40 -41.08 -24.00 18.94
N GLY A 41 -41.60 -24.40 20.11
CA GLY A 41 -41.22 -23.80 21.37
C GLY A 41 -39.74 -23.99 21.71
N ILE A 42 -39.18 -25.17 21.49
CA ILE A 42 -37.75 -25.43 21.65
C ILE A 42 -36.91 -24.51 20.76
N GLY A 43 -37.25 -24.44 19.45
CA GLY A 43 -36.52 -23.60 18.50
C GLY A 43 -36.59 -22.11 18.86
N PHE A 44 -37.76 -21.64 19.28
CA PHE A 44 -37.93 -20.25 19.72
C PHE A 44 -37.17 -19.92 20.99
N THR A 45 -37.18 -20.81 21.98
CA THR A 45 -36.44 -20.64 23.24
C THR A 45 -34.94 -20.57 23.02
N ILE A 46 -34.35 -21.46 22.20
CA ILE A 46 -32.93 -21.41 21.87
C ILE A 46 -32.56 -20.06 21.25
N ARG A 47 -33.38 -19.59 20.33
CA ARG A 47 -33.12 -18.32 19.66
C ARG A 47 -33.20 -17.13 20.61
N LEU A 48 -34.23 -17.09 21.46
CA LEU A 48 -34.43 -16.00 22.41
C LEU A 48 -33.29 -15.96 23.44
N THR A 49 -32.93 -17.12 23.96
CA THR A 49 -31.83 -17.24 24.92
C THR A 49 -30.50 -16.81 24.32
N ARG A 50 -30.18 -17.26 23.08
CA ARG A 50 -28.98 -16.80 22.40
C ARG A 50 -28.96 -15.30 22.14
N TYR A 51 -30.08 -14.73 21.70
CA TYR A 51 -30.17 -13.28 21.48
C TYR A 51 -29.91 -12.51 22.80
N TRP A 52 -30.52 -12.98 23.89
CA TRP A 52 -30.36 -12.38 25.20
C TRP A 52 -28.91 -12.50 25.72
N LEU A 53 -28.29 -13.68 25.58
CA LEU A 53 -26.90 -13.94 25.97
C LEU A 53 -25.93 -13.06 25.14
N SER A 54 -26.10 -12.99 23.83
CA SER A 54 -25.22 -12.21 22.96
C SER A 54 -25.31 -10.71 23.24
N LYS A 55 -26.48 -10.23 23.68
CA LYS A 55 -26.66 -8.83 24.02
C LYS A 55 -26.07 -8.45 25.38
N ASN A 56 -26.23 -9.31 26.38
CA ASN A 56 -25.83 -9.01 27.76
C ASN A 56 -24.40 -9.49 28.11
N TYR A 57 -23.88 -10.49 27.38
CA TYR A 57 -22.58 -11.12 27.62
C TYR A 57 -21.75 -11.16 26.34
N THR A 58 -21.26 -9.97 25.93
CA THR A 58 -20.52 -9.81 24.65
C THR A 58 -19.23 -10.64 24.57
N ASN A 59 -18.60 -10.95 25.71
CA ASN A 59 -17.36 -11.72 25.78
C ASN A 59 -17.58 -13.23 25.93
N MET A 60 -18.83 -13.69 25.95
CA MET A 60 -19.13 -15.12 26.11
C MET A 60 -18.84 -15.87 24.80
N PRO A 61 -18.04 -16.96 24.82
CA PRO A 61 -17.77 -17.75 23.63
C PRO A 61 -19.05 -18.26 22.98
N LEU A 62 -19.08 -18.27 21.65
CA LEU A 62 -20.25 -18.68 20.87
C LEU A 62 -20.70 -20.11 21.22
N SER A 63 -19.75 -21.03 21.46
CA SER A 63 -20.03 -22.40 21.90
C SER A 63 -20.80 -22.45 23.22
N VAL A 64 -20.42 -21.62 24.20
CA VAL A 64 -21.07 -21.58 25.51
C VAL A 64 -22.48 -21.00 25.38
N GLN A 65 -22.70 -19.99 24.53
CA GLN A 65 -24.03 -19.44 24.25
C GLN A 65 -24.95 -20.52 23.64
N PHE A 66 -24.44 -21.37 22.75
CA PHE A 66 -25.24 -22.44 22.15
C PHE A 66 -25.56 -23.54 23.16
N VAL A 67 -24.55 -24.02 23.90
CA VAL A 67 -24.76 -25.08 24.89
C VAL A 67 -25.74 -24.66 25.97
N SER A 68 -25.62 -23.44 26.50
CA SER A 68 -26.54 -22.93 27.53
C SER A 68 -27.97 -22.75 26.99
N ALA A 69 -28.11 -22.25 25.76
CA ALA A 69 -29.43 -22.11 25.14
C ALA A 69 -30.14 -23.44 24.90
N ILE A 70 -29.38 -24.47 24.45
CA ILE A 70 -29.90 -25.82 24.29
C ILE A 70 -30.32 -26.42 25.63
N PHE A 71 -29.48 -26.27 26.65
CA PHE A 71 -29.77 -26.79 28.00
C PHE A 71 -31.04 -26.17 28.57
N ILE A 72 -31.18 -24.82 28.50
CA ILE A 72 -32.36 -24.10 28.97
C ILE A 72 -33.63 -24.58 28.22
N ALA A 73 -33.55 -24.72 26.88
CA ALA A 73 -34.66 -25.18 26.08
C ALA A 73 -35.09 -26.61 26.43
N LEU A 74 -34.14 -27.53 26.64
CA LEU A 74 -34.41 -28.91 27.00
C LEU A 74 -35.04 -29.03 28.40
N VAL A 75 -34.55 -28.27 29.35
CA VAL A 75 -35.11 -28.24 30.71
C VAL A 75 -36.54 -27.66 30.68
N LEU A 76 -36.76 -26.54 30.02
CA LEU A 76 -38.06 -25.85 29.97
C LEU A 76 -39.12 -26.72 29.26
N TRP A 77 -38.81 -27.26 28.09
CA TRP A 77 -39.76 -28.04 27.29
C TRP A 77 -39.83 -29.50 27.68
N GLY A 78 -38.77 -30.06 28.27
CA GLY A 78 -38.82 -31.41 28.89
C GLY A 78 -39.69 -31.46 30.15
N SER A 79 -39.77 -30.36 30.93
CA SER A 79 -40.62 -30.27 32.10
C SER A 79 -42.04 -29.75 31.83
N ALA A 80 -42.27 -29.12 30.66
CA ALA A 80 -43.56 -28.47 30.32
C ALA A 80 -44.79 -29.37 30.45
N PRO A 81 -44.80 -30.66 30.04
CA PRO A 81 -45.94 -31.56 30.19
C PRO A 81 -46.28 -31.80 31.68
N LEU A 82 -45.28 -31.82 32.55
CA LEU A 82 -45.51 -32.00 33.99
C LEU A 82 -46.14 -30.75 34.61
N LEU A 83 -45.71 -29.56 34.16
CA LEU A 83 -46.17 -28.27 34.65
C LEU A 83 -47.55 -27.88 34.12
N MET A 84 -47.92 -28.32 32.92
CA MET A 84 -49.18 -27.99 32.28
C MET A 84 -50.34 -28.97 32.61
N GLY A 85 -50.14 -29.83 33.59
CA GLY A 85 -51.18 -30.79 33.97
C GLY A 85 -51.41 -31.92 32.96
N TRP A 86 -50.59 -32.04 31.91
CA TRP A 86 -50.64 -33.13 30.93
C TRP A 86 -50.03 -34.46 31.46
N ALA A 87 -49.65 -34.44 32.73
CA ALA A 87 -49.02 -35.64 33.34
C ALA A 87 -49.89 -36.88 33.26
N GLN A 88 -51.24 -36.76 33.39
CA GLN A 88 -52.15 -37.89 33.25
C GLN A 88 -52.15 -38.49 31.81
N THR A 89 -52.08 -37.66 30.78
CA THR A 89 -51.98 -38.15 29.39
C THR A 89 -50.60 -38.78 29.08
N VAL A 90 -49.54 -38.30 29.69
CA VAL A 90 -48.18 -38.86 29.57
C VAL A 90 -48.06 -40.20 30.34
N TYR A 91 -48.66 -40.32 31.51
CA TYR A 91 -48.63 -41.55 32.30
C TYR A 91 -49.49 -42.65 31.74
N GLN A 92 -50.64 -42.33 31.11
CA GLN A 92 -51.50 -43.31 30.44
C GLN A 92 -50.91 -43.87 29.15
N HIS A 93 -49.97 -43.14 28.48
CA HIS A 93 -49.42 -43.50 27.17
C HIS A 93 -47.97 -43.94 27.17
N ASN A 94 -47.48 -44.61 28.22
CA ASN A 94 -46.15 -45.22 28.21
C ASN A 94 -44.95 -44.25 28.32
N LEU A 95 -44.35 -44.15 29.50
CA LEU A 95 -43.16 -43.35 29.84
C LEU A 95 -42.01 -43.50 28.79
N ARG A 96 -41.90 -44.66 28.16
CA ARG A 96 -40.91 -44.96 27.10
C ARG A 96 -41.11 -44.10 25.85
N GLN A 97 -42.36 -43.80 25.45
CA GLN A 97 -42.64 -42.95 24.29
C GLN A 97 -42.30 -41.51 24.60
N TYR A 98 -42.61 -41.00 25.78
CA TYR A 98 -42.24 -39.65 26.20
C TYR A 98 -40.72 -39.47 26.21
N ILE A 99 -39.95 -40.38 26.78
CA ILE A 99 -38.48 -40.31 26.75
C ILE A 99 -37.99 -40.31 25.31
N GLY A 100 -38.58 -41.10 24.40
CA GLY A 100 -38.24 -41.11 22.97
C GLY A 100 -38.46 -39.76 22.29
N ILE A 101 -39.59 -39.06 22.59
CA ILE A 101 -39.88 -37.74 22.04
C ILE A 101 -38.86 -36.70 22.49
N VAL A 102 -38.54 -36.69 23.80
CA VAL A 102 -37.56 -35.73 24.38
C VAL A 102 -36.16 -36.02 23.81
N ALA A 103 -35.76 -37.27 23.73
CA ALA A 103 -34.46 -37.67 23.17
C ALA A 103 -34.32 -37.29 21.69
N MET A 104 -35.36 -37.51 20.88
CA MET A 104 -35.35 -37.17 19.46
C MET A 104 -35.36 -35.64 19.27
N GLY A 105 -36.20 -34.94 20.02
CA GLY A 105 -36.20 -33.45 20.01
C GLY A 105 -34.83 -32.90 20.41
N GLY A 106 -34.22 -33.46 21.44
CA GLY A 106 -32.87 -33.13 21.87
C GLY A 106 -31.82 -33.39 20.78
N PHE A 107 -31.87 -34.55 20.14
CA PHE A 107 -30.95 -34.89 19.04
C PHE A 107 -31.03 -33.87 17.87
N PHE A 108 -32.26 -33.62 17.34
CA PHE A 108 -32.41 -32.64 16.28
C PHE A 108 -31.99 -31.24 16.70
N THR A 109 -32.26 -30.85 17.95
CA THR A 109 -31.83 -29.58 18.51
C THR A 109 -30.31 -29.43 18.47
N VAL A 110 -29.58 -30.49 18.90
CA VAL A 110 -28.10 -30.48 18.86
C VAL A 110 -27.59 -30.42 17.42
N VAL A 111 -28.13 -31.22 16.51
CA VAL A 111 -27.71 -31.23 15.09
C VAL A 111 -27.93 -29.84 14.44
N ILE A 112 -29.13 -29.28 14.59
CA ILE A 112 -29.44 -27.96 13.99
C ILE A 112 -28.57 -26.88 14.60
N SER A 113 -28.36 -26.89 15.93
CA SER A 113 -27.51 -25.94 16.60
C SER A 113 -26.05 -26.05 16.15
N PHE A 114 -25.56 -27.28 15.94
CA PHE A 114 -24.21 -27.52 15.41
C PHE A 114 -24.05 -26.99 14.00
N VAL A 115 -24.99 -27.27 13.09
CA VAL A 115 -24.97 -26.73 11.72
C VAL A 115 -24.98 -25.20 11.74
N TYR A 116 -25.83 -24.61 12.59
CA TYR A 116 -25.93 -23.16 12.73
C TYR A 116 -24.62 -22.55 13.28
N TYR A 117 -24.02 -23.19 14.30
CA TYR A 117 -22.74 -22.81 14.86
C TYR A 117 -21.64 -22.81 13.79
N ARG A 118 -21.57 -23.89 13.00
CA ARG A 118 -20.57 -24.03 11.91
C ARG A 118 -20.76 -22.95 10.84
N THR A 119 -22.01 -22.67 10.44
CA THR A 119 -22.27 -21.63 9.44
C THR A 119 -21.93 -20.22 9.97
N GLU A 120 -22.18 -19.95 11.23
CA GLU A 120 -21.83 -18.67 11.84
C GLU A 120 -20.31 -18.48 11.94
N GLN A 121 -19.55 -19.52 12.32
CA GLN A 121 -18.09 -19.48 12.31
C GLN A 121 -17.50 -19.28 10.91
N THR A 122 -18.01 -19.99 9.89
CA THR A 122 -17.53 -19.83 8.53
C THR A 122 -17.81 -18.44 7.97
N MET A 123 -18.95 -17.85 8.32
CA MET A 123 -19.28 -16.48 7.94
C MET A 123 -18.38 -15.45 8.62
N ALA A 124 -18.08 -15.64 9.90
CA ALA A 124 -17.16 -14.76 10.64
C ALA A 124 -15.74 -14.84 10.05
N LEU A 125 -15.27 -16.03 9.75
CA LEU A 125 -13.95 -16.24 9.13
C LEU A 125 -13.86 -15.63 7.74
N LYS A 126 -14.88 -15.81 6.89
CA LYS A 126 -14.96 -15.17 5.57
C LYS A 126 -14.95 -13.66 5.66
N LYS A 127 -15.67 -13.10 6.63
CA LYS A 127 -15.68 -11.66 6.84
C LYS A 127 -14.30 -11.12 7.28
N ALA A 128 -13.62 -11.84 8.17
CA ALA A 128 -12.27 -11.49 8.61
C ALA A 128 -11.26 -11.59 7.45
N LEU A 129 -11.35 -12.64 6.61
CA LEU A 129 -10.50 -12.78 5.43
C LEU A 129 -10.71 -11.63 4.44
N LEU A 130 -11.95 -11.32 4.11
CA LEU A 130 -12.27 -10.20 3.20
C LEU A 130 -11.77 -8.86 3.75
N GLN A 131 -11.88 -8.66 5.06
CA GLN A 131 -11.35 -7.45 5.68
C GLN A 131 -9.82 -7.37 5.56
N ALA A 132 -9.13 -8.48 5.80
CA ALA A 132 -7.67 -8.55 5.65
C ALA A 132 -7.22 -8.28 4.19
N GLU A 133 -7.92 -8.83 3.20
CA GLU A 133 -7.65 -8.57 1.78
C GLU A 133 -7.86 -7.08 1.41
N LEU A 134 -8.93 -6.46 1.93
CA LEU A 134 -9.18 -5.03 1.74
C LEU A 134 -8.10 -4.15 2.38
N ASP A 135 -7.64 -4.52 3.56
CA ASP A 135 -6.60 -3.77 4.26
C ASP A 135 -5.24 -3.94 3.55
N GLN A 136 -4.92 -5.13 3.06
CA GLN A 136 -3.74 -5.37 2.22
C GLN A 136 -3.78 -4.51 0.95
N ALA A 137 -4.88 -4.53 0.20
CA ALA A 137 -5.02 -3.72 -1.02
C ALA A 137 -4.89 -2.22 -0.75
N LYS A 138 -5.38 -1.73 0.42
CA LYS A 138 -5.17 -0.34 0.84
C LYS A 138 -3.71 -0.04 1.12
N HIS A 139 -2.99 -0.92 1.80
CA HIS A 139 -1.56 -0.75 2.06
C HIS A 139 -0.75 -0.71 0.77
N GLU A 140 -1.01 -1.62 -0.17
CA GLU A 140 -0.36 -1.64 -1.48
C GLU A 140 -0.61 -0.33 -2.26
N LYS A 141 -1.86 0.18 -2.22
CA LYS A 141 -2.20 1.47 -2.84
C LYS A 141 -1.43 2.63 -2.22
N VAL A 142 -1.36 2.72 -0.88
CA VAL A 142 -0.62 3.78 -0.18
C VAL A 142 0.87 3.71 -0.47
N LEU A 143 1.45 2.50 -0.55
CA LEU A 143 2.85 2.32 -0.94
C LEU A 143 3.09 2.82 -2.37
N ALA A 144 2.25 2.43 -3.33
CA ALA A 144 2.35 2.89 -4.72
C ALA A 144 2.20 4.43 -4.84
N GLU A 145 1.25 5.04 -4.12
CA GLU A 145 1.09 6.49 -4.08
C GLU A 145 2.28 7.19 -3.44
N THR A 146 2.88 6.60 -2.41
CA THR A 146 4.07 7.14 -1.74
C THR A 146 5.28 7.04 -2.65
N GLU A 147 5.50 5.89 -3.32
CA GLU A 147 6.55 5.74 -4.33
C GLU A 147 6.38 6.75 -5.47
N LEU A 148 5.15 6.96 -5.96
CA LEU A 148 4.86 7.94 -7.00
C LEU A 148 5.18 9.37 -6.55
N LYS A 149 4.81 9.75 -5.32
CA LYS A 149 5.15 11.06 -4.74
C LYS A 149 6.67 11.24 -4.58
N LEU A 150 7.36 10.19 -4.15
CA LEU A 150 8.82 10.21 -4.01
C LEU A 150 9.51 10.39 -5.37
N LEU A 151 9.00 9.74 -6.40
CA LEU A 151 9.45 9.91 -7.79
C LEU A 151 9.17 11.32 -8.32
N GLN A 152 7.98 11.87 -8.05
CA GLN A 152 7.64 13.25 -8.43
C GLN A 152 8.49 14.31 -7.71
N SER A 153 8.96 14.02 -6.49
CA SER A 153 9.82 14.93 -5.72
C SER A 153 11.29 14.90 -6.15
N GLN A 154 11.72 13.88 -6.88
CA GLN A 154 13.11 13.73 -7.33
C GLN A 154 13.42 14.48 -8.63
N MET A 155 12.41 14.90 -9.38
CA MET A 155 12.57 15.76 -10.56
C MET A 155 11.85 17.08 -10.33
N GLU A 156 12.49 18.18 -10.71
CA GLU A 156 11.86 19.49 -10.60
C GLU A 156 10.59 19.53 -11.49
N PRO A 157 9.39 19.74 -10.92
CA PRO A 157 8.15 19.75 -11.71
C PRO A 157 8.18 20.82 -12.84
N HIS A 158 8.86 21.91 -12.58
CA HIS A 158 9.03 23.01 -13.53
C HIS A 158 9.84 22.57 -14.77
N PHE A 159 10.88 21.74 -14.59
CA PHE A 159 11.61 21.14 -15.72
C PHE A 159 10.70 20.31 -16.63
N LEU A 160 9.87 19.42 -16.04
CA LEU A 160 8.94 18.59 -16.80
C LEU A 160 7.93 19.41 -17.60
N PHE A 161 7.29 20.40 -16.96
CA PHE A 161 6.31 21.26 -17.62
C PHE A 161 6.95 22.07 -18.77
N ASN A 162 8.12 22.64 -18.54
CA ASN A 162 8.84 23.41 -19.56
C ASN A 162 9.29 22.53 -20.73
N THR A 163 9.77 21.31 -20.46
CA THR A 163 10.17 20.36 -21.48
C THR A 163 8.98 19.95 -22.35
N LEU A 164 7.84 19.61 -21.72
CA LEU A 164 6.61 19.27 -22.46
C LEU A 164 6.07 20.44 -23.28
N ALA A 165 6.12 21.66 -22.75
CA ALA A 165 5.74 22.87 -23.50
C ALA A 165 6.65 23.10 -24.73
N THR A 166 7.96 22.87 -24.57
CA THR A 166 8.90 22.97 -25.70
C THR A 166 8.64 21.89 -26.75
N ILE A 167 8.40 20.64 -26.33
CA ILE A 167 8.03 19.55 -27.26
C ILE A 167 6.76 19.93 -28.02
N GLN A 168 5.74 20.43 -27.31
CA GLN A 168 4.48 20.86 -27.93
C GLN A 168 4.69 21.97 -28.98
N ALA A 169 5.52 22.95 -28.67
CA ALA A 169 5.86 24.02 -29.63
C ALA A 169 6.64 23.51 -30.85
N LEU A 170 7.47 22.49 -30.68
CA LEU A 170 8.27 21.90 -31.76
C LEU A 170 7.47 20.96 -32.67
N ILE A 171 6.32 20.43 -32.26
CA ILE A 171 5.55 19.48 -33.06
C ILE A 171 5.22 20.04 -34.45
N ASP A 172 4.86 21.30 -34.53
CA ASP A 172 4.46 21.97 -35.79
C ASP A 172 5.67 22.58 -36.54
N ILE A 173 6.78 22.87 -35.85
CA ILE A 173 7.94 23.60 -36.39
C ILE A 173 9.02 22.59 -36.87
N ASP A 174 9.39 21.66 -36.01
CA ASP A 174 10.37 20.61 -36.27
C ASP A 174 9.93 19.29 -35.61
N PRO A 175 9.06 18.50 -36.26
CA PRO A 175 8.55 17.25 -35.73
C PRO A 175 9.65 16.24 -35.36
N LYS A 176 10.79 16.28 -36.09
CA LYS A 176 11.93 15.38 -35.82
C LYS A 176 12.56 15.73 -34.48
N GLN A 177 12.87 17.02 -34.25
CA GLN A 177 13.45 17.49 -33.01
C GLN A 177 12.48 17.30 -31.82
N ALA A 178 11.16 17.48 -32.03
CA ALA A 178 10.13 17.17 -31.03
C ALA A 178 10.17 15.69 -30.61
N ASN A 179 10.27 14.77 -31.59
CA ASN A 179 10.33 13.34 -31.32
C ASN A 179 11.64 12.94 -30.62
N ASP A 180 12.76 13.49 -31.03
CA ASP A 180 14.07 13.25 -30.40
C ASP A 180 14.06 13.72 -28.94
N MET A 181 13.49 14.89 -28.67
CA MET A 181 13.34 15.44 -27.32
C MET A 181 12.40 14.58 -26.43
N LEU A 182 11.29 14.09 -27.00
CA LEU A 182 10.35 13.20 -26.31
C LEU A 182 11.01 11.86 -25.93
N ASN A 183 11.81 11.31 -26.87
CA ASN A 183 12.58 10.08 -26.63
C ASN A 183 13.63 10.30 -25.54
N ALA A 184 14.35 11.43 -25.57
CA ALA A 184 15.33 11.79 -24.55
C ALA A 184 14.67 11.97 -23.18
N LEU A 185 13.51 12.64 -23.10
CA LEU A 185 12.74 12.78 -21.85
C LEU A 185 12.28 11.43 -21.31
N THR A 186 11.77 10.56 -22.18
CA THR A 186 11.32 9.21 -21.77
C THR A 186 12.49 8.37 -21.25
N ALA A 187 13.65 8.43 -21.90
CA ALA A 187 14.87 7.75 -21.47
C ALA A 187 15.34 8.28 -20.09
N LEU A 188 15.36 9.59 -19.91
CA LEU A 188 15.74 10.27 -18.68
C LEU A 188 14.82 9.84 -17.51
N LEU A 189 13.50 9.84 -17.72
CA LEU A 189 12.53 9.41 -16.71
C LEU A 189 12.74 7.93 -16.32
N ARG A 190 12.93 7.04 -17.30
CA ARG A 190 13.20 5.62 -17.06
C ARG A 190 14.49 5.42 -16.26
N GLN A 191 15.55 6.17 -16.61
CA GLN A 191 16.84 6.09 -15.94
C GLN A 191 16.74 6.61 -14.50
N SER A 192 16.05 7.73 -14.27
CA SER A 192 15.76 8.27 -12.94
C SER A 192 15.07 7.22 -12.04
N LEU A 193 14.04 6.53 -12.56
CA LEU A 193 13.35 5.45 -11.84
C LEU A 193 14.27 4.28 -11.46
N THR A 194 15.20 3.95 -12.35
CA THR A 194 16.15 2.86 -12.13
C THR A 194 17.22 3.23 -11.10
N HIS A 195 17.74 4.45 -11.20
CA HIS A 195 18.77 4.98 -10.28
C HIS A 195 18.24 5.15 -8.87
N ALA A 196 17.00 5.61 -8.69
CA ALA A 196 16.38 5.78 -7.38
C ALA A 196 16.29 4.50 -6.53
N ARG A 197 16.34 3.33 -7.18
CA ARG A 197 16.23 2.01 -6.52
C ARG A 197 17.59 1.33 -6.27
N ARG A 198 18.69 1.89 -6.80
CA ARG A 198 20.04 1.33 -6.66
C ARG A 198 20.83 2.08 -5.60
N ALA A 199 21.62 1.35 -4.80
CA ALA A 199 22.52 1.96 -3.85
C ALA A 199 23.76 2.56 -4.56
N TRP A 200 24.20 1.93 -5.66
CA TRP A 200 25.36 2.32 -6.47
C TRP A 200 25.04 2.14 -7.95
N VAL A 201 25.59 3.03 -8.78
CA VAL A 201 25.56 2.99 -10.25
C VAL A 201 26.97 3.14 -10.80
N SER A 202 27.19 2.90 -12.09
CA SER A 202 28.47 3.25 -12.71
C SER A 202 28.56 4.77 -12.92
N LEU A 203 29.79 5.31 -12.90
CA LEU A 203 30.02 6.72 -13.22
C LEU A 203 29.56 7.02 -14.66
N GLU A 204 29.61 6.02 -15.56
CA GLU A 204 29.08 6.12 -16.92
C GLU A 204 27.59 6.34 -16.93
N ASP A 205 26.81 5.59 -16.11
CA ASP A 205 25.35 5.74 -16.00
C ASP A 205 24.99 7.13 -15.48
N GLU A 206 25.70 7.64 -14.48
CA GLU A 206 25.47 8.99 -13.94
C GLU A 206 25.78 10.06 -14.99
N LEU A 207 26.89 9.95 -15.72
CA LEU A 207 27.23 10.86 -16.81
C LEU A 207 26.25 10.75 -17.98
N ALA A 208 25.77 9.57 -18.32
CA ALA A 208 24.75 9.38 -19.35
C ALA A 208 23.46 10.12 -18.99
N PHE A 209 23.05 10.07 -17.72
CA PHE A 209 21.93 10.84 -17.21
C PHE A 209 22.15 12.36 -17.35
N ILE A 210 23.32 12.85 -16.94
CA ILE A 210 23.67 14.27 -17.05
C ILE A 210 23.69 14.74 -18.52
N ARG A 211 24.25 13.94 -19.43
CA ARG A 211 24.27 14.25 -20.86
C ARG A 211 22.85 14.32 -21.44
N ALA A 212 21.98 13.38 -21.08
CA ALA A 212 20.58 13.39 -21.52
C ALA A 212 19.83 14.63 -20.98
N TYR A 213 20.03 14.99 -19.71
CA TYR A 213 19.46 16.19 -19.11
C TYR A 213 19.91 17.46 -19.82
N LEU A 214 21.24 17.63 -20.01
CA LEU A 214 21.81 18.81 -20.69
C LEU A 214 21.40 18.88 -22.16
N ALA A 215 21.24 17.76 -22.86
CA ALA A 215 20.74 17.74 -24.23
C ALA A 215 19.30 18.29 -24.33
N ILE A 216 18.42 17.92 -23.38
CA ILE A 216 17.06 18.49 -23.29
C ILE A 216 17.12 19.99 -23.02
N GLN A 217 17.99 20.42 -22.10
CA GLN A 217 18.16 21.83 -21.77
C GLN A 217 18.74 22.64 -22.92
N ALA A 218 19.65 22.06 -23.71
CA ALA A 218 20.21 22.71 -24.90
C ALA A 218 19.14 22.98 -25.98
N VAL A 219 18.20 22.05 -26.18
CA VAL A 219 17.05 22.30 -27.08
C VAL A 219 16.16 23.43 -26.54
N ARG A 220 15.92 23.46 -25.24
CA ARG A 220 15.05 24.48 -24.59
C ARG A 220 15.67 25.88 -24.58
N LEU A 221 16.94 25.98 -24.24
CA LEU A 221 17.64 27.26 -24.09
C LEU A 221 18.30 27.72 -25.41
N GLY A 222 18.42 26.87 -26.39
CA GLY A 222 19.07 27.18 -27.69
C GLY A 222 20.51 27.62 -27.51
N GLU A 223 20.89 28.65 -28.22
CA GLU A 223 22.26 29.25 -28.18
C GLU A 223 22.65 29.84 -26.82
N ARG A 224 21.71 29.90 -25.87
CA ARG A 224 21.99 30.41 -24.50
C ARG A 224 22.71 29.38 -23.63
N LEU A 225 22.78 28.12 -24.01
CA LEU A 225 23.45 27.09 -23.23
C LEU A 225 24.60 26.46 -24.04
N ASP A 226 25.83 26.71 -23.60
CA ASP A 226 27.01 25.98 -24.03
C ASP A 226 27.41 24.96 -22.97
N THR A 227 27.71 23.72 -23.37
CA THR A 227 28.05 22.63 -22.43
C THR A 227 29.29 21.87 -22.87
N GLU A 228 30.17 21.61 -21.91
CA GLU A 228 31.40 20.85 -22.15
C GLU A 228 31.59 19.80 -21.05
N ILE A 229 31.73 18.53 -21.43
CA ILE A 229 32.01 17.42 -20.49
C ILE A 229 33.30 16.76 -20.91
N THR A 230 34.31 16.84 -20.05
CA THR A 230 35.64 16.25 -20.25
C THR A 230 35.92 15.20 -19.20
N VAL A 231 36.36 14.03 -19.63
CA VAL A 231 36.78 12.93 -18.76
C VAL A 231 38.23 12.63 -19.05
N ALA A 232 39.09 12.71 -18.05
CA ALA A 232 40.48 12.34 -18.21
C ALA A 232 40.64 10.81 -18.46
N ASP A 233 41.61 10.43 -19.28
CA ASP A 233 41.86 9.02 -19.64
C ASP A 233 42.20 8.13 -18.40
N THR A 234 42.60 8.75 -17.32
CA THR A 234 42.90 8.09 -16.03
C THR A 234 41.66 7.75 -15.22
N VAL A 235 40.47 8.21 -15.62
CA VAL A 235 39.18 8.00 -14.92
C VAL A 235 38.45 6.80 -15.49
N SER A 236 38.27 5.75 -14.68
CA SER A 236 37.46 4.60 -15.07
C SER A 236 35.96 4.91 -14.97
N LEU A 237 35.25 4.87 -16.08
CA LEU A 237 33.80 5.07 -16.14
C LEU A 237 33.01 3.93 -15.47
N ALA A 238 33.60 2.74 -15.29
CA ALA A 238 33.01 1.63 -14.57
C ALA A 238 33.03 1.78 -13.03
N THR A 239 33.66 2.85 -12.52
CA THR A 239 33.73 3.13 -11.07
C THR A 239 32.32 3.26 -10.49
N GLN A 240 32.14 2.62 -9.32
CA GLN A 240 30.86 2.74 -8.58
C GLN A 240 30.69 4.15 -8.01
N PHE A 241 29.56 4.75 -8.28
CA PHE A 241 29.24 6.11 -7.90
C PHE A 241 27.82 6.18 -7.28
N PRO A 242 27.58 7.03 -6.29
CA PRO A 242 26.23 7.20 -5.74
C PRO A 242 25.29 7.78 -6.79
N PRO A 243 24.12 7.16 -7.02
CA PRO A 243 23.18 7.65 -8.00
C PRO A 243 22.66 9.03 -7.64
N MET A 244 22.38 9.87 -8.64
CA MET A 244 21.74 11.19 -8.46
C MET A 244 22.53 12.14 -7.51
N LEU A 245 23.84 12.03 -7.48
CA LEU A 245 24.68 12.94 -6.70
C LEU A 245 25.09 14.17 -7.51
N LEU A 246 25.36 14.00 -8.82
CA LEU A 246 25.72 15.09 -9.72
C LEU A 246 24.50 15.84 -10.22
N GLN A 247 23.36 15.18 -10.36
CA GLN A 247 22.13 15.77 -10.90
C GLN A 247 21.75 17.10 -10.23
N PRO A 248 21.63 17.22 -8.89
CA PRO A 248 21.25 18.47 -8.24
C PRO A 248 22.27 19.60 -8.45
N LEU A 249 23.55 19.26 -8.67
CA LEU A 249 24.58 20.24 -8.95
C LEU A 249 24.41 20.83 -10.36
N ILE A 250 24.09 19.99 -11.33
CA ILE A 250 23.85 20.39 -12.71
C ILE A 250 22.50 21.13 -12.85
N GLU A 251 21.46 20.68 -12.18
CA GLU A 251 20.19 21.41 -12.09
C GLU A 251 20.39 22.82 -11.52
N ASN A 252 21.17 22.93 -10.44
CA ASN A 252 21.53 24.21 -9.83
C ASN A 252 22.29 25.12 -10.82
N ALA A 253 23.26 24.56 -11.56
CA ALA A 253 24.03 25.31 -12.57
C ALA A 253 23.12 25.83 -13.70
N VAL A 254 22.14 25.05 -14.15
CA VAL A 254 21.18 25.51 -15.18
C VAL A 254 20.24 26.56 -14.63
N ILE A 255 19.54 26.28 -13.53
CA ILE A 255 18.43 27.11 -13.02
C ILE A 255 18.95 28.44 -12.42
N HIS A 256 19.98 28.35 -11.59
CA HIS A 256 20.51 29.50 -10.87
C HIS A 256 21.71 30.18 -11.56
N GLY A 257 22.32 29.47 -12.52
CA GLY A 257 23.36 30.01 -13.37
C GLY A 257 22.79 30.49 -14.70
N ILE A 258 22.64 29.61 -15.64
CA ILE A 258 22.39 29.92 -17.06
C ILE A 258 21.05 30.60 -17.31
N GLU A 259 19.96 30.14 -16.69
CA GLU A 259 18.63 30.68 -16.92
C GLU A 259 18.50 32.15 -16.47
N GLN A 260 19.31 32.55 -15.47
CA GLN A 260 19.33 33.92 -14.96
C GLN A 260 20.11 34.89 -15.87
N LEU A 261 20.92 34.37 -16.79
CA LEU A 261 21.73 35.17 -17.71
C LEU A 261 20.95 35.49 -18.97
N PRO A 262 20.75 36.80 -19.32
CA PRO A 262 20.02 37.19 -20.53
C PRO A 262 20.61 36.63 -21.82
N TYR A 263 21.94 36.58 -21.89
CA TYR A 263 22.69 36.12 -23.06
C TYR A 263 23.15 34.66 -22.95
N GLY A 264 22.75 33.96 -21.84
CA GLY A 264 23.19 32.59 -21.58
C GLY A 264 24.61 32.51 -21.05
N GLY A 265 25.15 31.29 -21.02
CA GLY A 265 26.48 31.03 -20.50
C GLY A 265 26.93 29.58 -20.74
N LYS A 266 28.03 29.21 -20.11
CA LYS A 266 28.68 27.91 -20.27
C LYS A 266 28.60 27.08 -18.99
N ILE A 267 28.40 25.78 -19.12
CA ILE A 267 28.58 24.78 -18.06
C ILE A 267 29.72 23.85 -18.48
N THR A 268 30.74 23.76 -17.66
CA THR A 268 31.87 22.86 -17.87
C THR A 268 31.93 21.82 -16.78
N ILE A 269 32.01 20.55 -17.13
CA ILE A 269 32.11 19.41 -16.23
C ILE A 269 33.42 18.69 -16.53
N ARG A 270 34.34 18.63 -15.55
CA ARG A 270 35.64 17.99 -15.71
C ARG A 270 35.78 16.88 -14.66
N LEU A 271 36.10 15.67 -15.12
CA LEU A 271 36.40 14.53 -14.27
C LEU A 271 37.89 14.25 -14.36
N LEU A 272 38.56 14.31 -13.23
CA LEU A 272 39.99 14.18 -13.12
C LEU A 272 40.31 13.11 -12.05
N SER A 273 41.39 12.37 -12.24
CA SER A 273 41.98 11.55 -11.17
C SER A 273 43.06 12.39 -10.46
N GLN A 274 42.87 12.66 -9.20
CA GLN A 274 43.82 13.46 -8.44
C GLN A 274 45.05 12.60 -7.99
N ASP A 275 44.73 11.35 -7.64
CA ASP A 275 45.69 10.28 -7.34
C ASP A 275 45.02 8.97 -7.73
N SER A 276 45.72 7.85 -7.74
CA SER A 276 45.10 6.54 -8.05
C SER A 276 43.90 6.16 -7.17
N THR A 277 43.59 6.95 -6.14
CA THR A 277 42.61 6.67 -5.08
C THR A 277 41.46 7.66 -5.01
N ARG A 278 41.57 8.82 -5.70
CA ARG A 278 40.54 9.87 -5.60
C ARG A 278 40.06 10.39 -6.97
N LEU A 279 38.75 10.51 -7.13
CA LEU A 279 38.08 11.17 -8.24
C LEU A 279 37.77 12.62 -7.85
N LEU A 280 38.23 13.55 -8.66
CA LEU A 280 37.88 14.96 -8.58
C LEU A 280 36.91 15.30 -9.71
N ILE A 281 35.70 15.75 -9.38
CA ILE A 281 34.71 16.25 -10.31
C ILE A 281 34.62 17.76 -10.12
N VAL A 282 34.87 18.49 -11.18
CA VAL A 282 34.81 19.96 -11.18
C VAL A 282 33.64 20.39 -12.06
N ILE A 283 32.68 21.08 -11.49
CA ILE A 283 31.53 21.66 -12.19
C ILE A 283 31.65 23.17 -12.09
N GLU A 284 31.71 23.82 -13.24
CA GLU A 284 31.86 25.26 -13.36
C GLU A 284 30.73 25.80 -14.25
N ASN A 285 30.05 26.84 -13.82
CA ASN A 285 29.02 27.49 -14.63
C ASN A 285 29.10 29.00 -14.54
N SER A 286 28.71 29.65 -15.64
CA SER A 286 28.49 31.09 -15.67
C SER A 286 27.33 31.50 -14.77
N MET A 287 27.42 32.65 -14.11
CA MET A 287 26.39 33.23 -13.26
C MET A 287 26.40 34.78 -13.30
N LEU A 288 25.37 35.39 -12.76
CA LEU A 288 25.35 36.85 -12.57
C LEU A 288 26.38 37.28 -11.51
N ALA A 289 27.03 38.41 -11.72
CA ALA A 289 27.96 38.99 -10.73
C ALA A 289 27.29 39.21 -9.36
N GLU A 290 28.06 39.15 -8.30
CA GLU A 290 27.60 39.39 -6.92
C GLU A 290 26.85 40.72 -6.79
N GLY A 291 25.65 40.70 -6.23
CA GLY A 291 24.78 41.86 -6.01
C GLY A 291 23.40 41.79 -6.69
N SER A 292 23.21 40.88 -7.65
CA SER A 292 21.96 40.73 -8.39
C SER A 292 21.15 39.47 -7.94
N GLN A 293 21.68 38.69 -7.02
CA GLN A 293 21.04 37.41 -6.65
C GLN A 293 19.94 37.57 -5.60
N LYS A 294 18.75 37.05 -5.93
CA LYS A 294 17.84 36.52 -4.91
C LYS A 294 18.49 35.27 -4.34
N SER A 295 18.78 35.28 -3.02
CA SER A 295 19.30 34.17 -2.24
C SER A 295 18.68 32.83 -2.72
N GLY A 296 19.39 32.07 -3.55
CA GLY A 296 19.04 30.73 -3.95
C GLY A 296 19.21 29.81 -2.74
N ASN A 297 18.27 28.90 -2.54
CA ASN A 297 18.21 27.98 -1.42
C ASN A 297 19.52 27.18 -1.30
N GLY A 298 20.37 27.50 -0.32
CA GLY A 298 21.52 26.68 0.09
C GLY A 298 21.16 25.25 0.50
N VAL A 299 19.86 24.95 0.62
CA VAL A 299 19.29 23.66 1.02
C VAL A 299 19.73 22.50 0.11
N ALA A 300 19.81 22.71 -1.21
CA ALA A 300 20.21 21.65 -2.14
C ALA A 300 21.69 21.26 -1.94
N LEU A 301 22.55 22.24 -1.77
CA LEU A 301 23.99 22.03 -1.54
C LEU A 301 24.28 21.44 -0.15
N ASP A 302 23.53 21.85 0.87
CA ASP A 302 23.63 21.29 2.21
C ASP A 302 23.15 19.82 2.24
N ASN A 303 22.11 19.48 1.49
CA ASN A 303 21.68 18.09 1.32
C ASN A 303 22.74 17.22 0.67
N ILE A 304 23.46 17.74 -0.33
CA ILE A 304 24.57 17.01 -0.98
C ILE A 304 25.72 16.80 0.01
N LYS A 305 26.09 17.83 0.80
CA LYS A 305 27.11 17.71 1.86
C LYS A 305 26.76 16.62 2.86
N CYS A 306 25.51 16.64 3.39
CA CYS A 306 25.05 15.61 4.31
C CYS A 306 25.09 14.22 3.68
N ARG A 307 24.66 14.10 2.43
CA ARG A 307 24.65 12.82 1.71
C ARG A 307 26.05 12.27 1.47
N LEU A 308 27.00 13.13 1.08
CA LEU A 308 28.42 12.78 0.95
C LEU A 308 29.02 12.27 2.25
N GLN A 309 28.74 12.97 3.36
CA GLN A 309 29.21 12.55 4.68
C GLN A 309 28.65 11.17 5.08
N GLN A 310 27.38 10.91 4.80
CA GLN A 310 26.76 9.61 5.10
C GLN A 310 27.32 8.48 4.25
N ILE A 311 27.50 8.70 2.93
CA ILE A 311 27.93 7.65 1.99
C ILE A 311 29.41 7.34 2.17
N TYR A 312 30.25 8.36 2.27
CA TYR A 312 31.72 8.22 2.30
C TYR A 312 32.32 8.37 3.70
N GLN A 313 31.49 8.43 4.77
CA GLN A 313 31.92 8.48 6.18
C GLN A 313 33.00 9.53 6.45
N GLY A 314 32.88 10.69 5.79
CA GLY A 314 33.83 11.81 5.93
C GLY A 314 35.02 11.79 4.96
N SER A 315 35.20 10.75 4.14
CA SER A 315 36.25 10.70 3.10
C SER A 315 35.86 11.42 1.79
N GLY A 316 34.57 11.76 1.60
CA GLY A 316 34.07 12.60 0.52
C GLY A 316 34.09 14.08 0.91
N HIS A 317 34.53 14.95 0.00
CA HIS A 317 34.60 16.39 0.23
C HIS A 317 33.92 17.17 -0.90
N ILE A 318 33.22 18.25 -0.57
CA ILE A 318 32.68 19.21 -1.54
C ILE A 318 33.13 20.60 -1.16
N ASP A 319 33.74 21.30 -2.10
CA ASP A 319 34.12 22.69 -1.99
C ASP A 319 33.34 23.52 -2.98
N ILE A 320 32.84 24.67 -2.53
CA ILE A 320 31.98 25.55 -3.32
C ILE A 320 32.58 26.96 -3.25
N SER A 321 32.89 27.51 -4.41
CA SER A 321 33.42 28.87 -4.51
C SER A 321 32.69 29.65 -5.60
N GLN A 322 32.56 30.94 -5.35
CA GLN A 322 32.01 31.88 -6.30
C GLN A 322 33.09 32.96 -6.60
N GLN A 323 33.37 33.14 -7.86
CA GLN A 323 34.37 34.12 -8.33
C GLN A 323 33.74 34.98 -9.45
N GLN A 324 33.53 36.24 -9.17
CA GLN A 324 32.96 37.22 -10.12
C GLN A 324 31.69 36.72 -10.83
N GLU A 325 31.80 36.17 -12.03
CA GLU A 325 30.71 35.69 -12.88
C GLU A 325 30.69 34.15 -13.01
N THR A 326 31.44 33.43 -12.15
CA THR A 326 31.59 31.97 -12.22
C THR A 326 31.28 31.33 -10.88
N PHE A 327 30.47 30.27 -10.90
CA PHE A 327 30.21 29.40 -9.78
C PHE A 327 30.95 28.09 -9.98
N LEU A 328 31.72 27.69 -8.99
CA LEU A 328 32.58 26.52 -9.05
C LEU A 328 32.27 25.56 -7.91
N VAL A 329 32.01 24.31 -8.26
CA VAL A 329 31.84 23.20 -7.33
C VAL A 329 32.92 22.16 -7.61
N LYS A 330 33.68 21.81 -6.57
CA LYS A 330 34.64 20.72 -6.59
C LYS A 330 34.16 19.62 -5.69
N LEU A 331 34.01 18.43 -6.25
CA LEU A 331 33.58 17.22 -5.54
C LEU A 331 34.73 16.21 -5.55
N GLU A 332 35.26 15.87 -4.39
CA GLU A 332 36.30 14.87 -4.22
C GLU A 332 35.71 13.64 -3.54
N VAL A 333 35.83 12.48 -4.18
CA VAL A 333 35.34 11.20 -3.64
C VAL A 333 36.39 10.10 -3.82
N PRO A 334 36.39 9.06 -2.97
CA PRO A 334 37.28 7.91 -3.18
C PRO A 334 37.00 7.23 -4.52
N PHE A 335 38.04 6.85 -5.24
CA PHE A 335 37.96 6.24 -6.56
C PHE A 335 37.40 4.80 -6.53
N ASN A 336 37.64 4.08 -5.42
CA ASN A 336 37.06 2.78 -5.18
C ASN A 336 35.93 2.92 -4.18
N GLY A 337 34.71 2.78 -4.66
CA GLY A 337 33.52 2.65 -3.83
C GLY A 337 33.45 1.34 -3.06
N SER A 338 34.55 0.88 -2.49
CA SER A 338 34.52 -0.06 -1.39
C SER A 338 34.13 0.75 -0.15
N ALA A 339 32.82 0.84 0.07
CA ALA A 339 32.33 1.07 1.40
C ALA A 339 32.95 0.00 2.30
N VAL A 340 33.72 0.45 3.28
CA VAL A 340 34.18 -0.37 4.41
C VAL A 340 32.98 -0.84 5.21
#